data_d95c0fcdf25e7a2820872d522ded821c
#
_entry.id   d95c0fcdf25e7a2820872d522ded821c
#
_cell.length_a   1.000
_cell.length_b   1.000
_cell.length_c   1.000
_cell.angle_alpha   90.00
_cell.angle_beta   90.00
_cell.angle_gamma   90.00
#
_symmetry.space_group_name_H-M   'P 1'
#
loop_
_entity.id
_entity.type
_entity.pdbx_description
1 polymer ?
#
loop_
_entity_poly.entity_id
_entity_poly.type
_entity_poly.pdbx_seq_one_letter_code
_entity_poly.pdbx_strand_id
1 'polypeptide(L)' 'MNVYCVMSGEARTDLDHVVYASTSKADAEMFAYKNEFYDYSGNPYIEVLDVAESEE' A
#
# COMPACT_ATOMS: atom_id res chain seq x y z
N MET A 1 0.78 -3.78 -14.90
CA MET A 1 0.92 -4.55 -13.65
C MET A 1 0.67 -3.63 -12.46
N ASN A 2 -0.16 -4.07 -11.54
CA ASN A 2 -0.47 -3.25 -10.37
C ASN A 2 0.41 -3.64 -9.20
N VAL A 3 0.91 -2.64 -8.51
CA VAL A 3 1.68 -2.85 -7.30
C VAL A 3 0.90 -2.18 -6.17
N TYR A 4 0.67 -2.93 -5.11
CA TYR A 4 -0.10 -2.47 -3.97
C TYR A 4 0.88 -2.08 -2.88
N CYS A 5 0.92 -0.79 -2.57
CA CYS A 5 1.89 -0.23 -1.64
C CYS A 5 1.22 0.08 -0.32
N VAL A 6 1.66 -0.57 0.73
CA VAL A 6 1.16 -0.29 2.07
C VAL A 6 1.90 0.94 2.59
N MET A 7 1.13 1.92 3.04
CA MET A 7 1.68 3.19 3.46
C MET A 7 1.66 3.30 4.97
N SER A 8 2.65 3.95 5.51
CA SER A 8 2.71 4.26 6.93
C SER A 8 2.50 5.76 7.11
N GLY A 9 1.95 6.12 8.24
CA GLY A 9 1.71 7.51 8.56
C GLY A 9 0.23 7.77 8.54
N GLU A 10 -0.13 9.01 8.77
CA GLU A 10 -1.52 9.38 8.69
C GLU A 10 -1.77 9.84 7.28
N ALA A 11 -2.92 9.46 6.77
CA ALA A 11 -3.20 9.67 5.36
C ALA A 11 -3.22 11.13 4.93
N ARG A 12 -3.09 12.05 5.82
CA ARG A 12 -3.13 13.45 5.49
C ARG A 12 -1.86 14.19 5.87
N THR A 13 -0.77 13.47 6.08
CA THR A 13 0.47 14.12 6.44
C THR A 13 1.46 13.91 5.33
N ASP A 14 2.48 14.74 5.32
CA ASP A 14 3.54 14.62 4.35
C ASP A 14 4.57 13.56 4.76
N LEU A 15 4.31 12.87 5.86
CA LEU A 15 5.24 11.87 6.36
C LEU A 15 4.89 10.47 5.90
N ASP A 16 3.84 10.33 5.09
CA ASP A 16 3.44 9.04 4.58
C ASP A 16 4.56 8.47 3.73
N HIS A 17 4.82 7.20 3.89
CA HIS A 17 5.83 6.55 3.07
C HIS A 17 5.46 5.08 2.92
N VAL A 18 6.00 4.46 1.89
CA VAL A 18 5.73 3.06 1.59
C VAL A 18 6.55 2.19 2.53
N VAL A 19 5.88 1.27 3.21
CA VAL A 19 6.55 0.34 4.11
C VAL A 19 6.57 -1.08 3.56
N TYR A 20 5.75 -1.35 2.56
CA TYR A 20 5.66 -2.69 1.97
C TYR A 20 4.99 -2.58 0.62
N ALA A 21 5.41 -3.36 -0.33
CA ALA A 21 4.81 -3.35 -1.64
C ALA A 21 4.70 -4.79 -2.14
N SER A 22 3.62 -5.07 -2.85
CA SER A 22 3.39 -6.41 -3.36
C SER A 22 2.54 -6.31 -4.61
N THR A 23 2.69 -7.26 -5.52
CA THR A 23 1.81 -7.35 -6.67
C THR A 23 0.52 -8.08 -6.32
N SER A 24 0.44 -8.64 -5.11
CA SER A 24 -0.75 -9.32 -4.64
C SER A 24 -1.51 -8.40 -3.69
N LYS A 25 -2.74 -8.08 -4.04
CA LYS A 25 -3.57 -7.23 -3.20
C LYS A 25 -3.81 -7.89 -1.85
N ALA A 26 -4.08 -9.18 -1.86
CA ALA A 26 -4.34 -9.89 -0.62
C ALA A 26 -3.14 -9.86 0.31
N ASP A 27 -1.95 -9.97 -0.25
CA ASP A 27 -0.73 -9.94 0.53
C ASP A 27 -0.53 -8.56 1.16
N ALA A 28 -0.76 -7.51 0.39
CA ALA A 28 -0.63 -6.16 0.92
C ALA A 28 -1.65 -5.89 2.01
N GLU A 29 -2.88 -6.33 1.81
CA GLU A 29 -3.92 -6.14 2.81
C GLU A 29 -3.59 -6.88 4.09
N MET A 30 -3.08 -8.09 3.97
CA MET A 30 -2.72 -8.87 5.14
C MET A 30 -1.62 -8.19 5.92
N PHE A 31 -0.64 -7.64 5.23
CA PHE A 31 0.44 -6.92 5.88
C PHE A 31 -0.11 -5.70 6.63
N ALA A 32 -1.00 -4.96 5.98
CA ALA A 32 -1.57 -3.77 6.60
C ALA A 32 -2.38 -4.12 7.84
N TYR A 33 -3.20 -5.16 7.79
CA TYR A 33 -3.99 -5.55 8.94
C TYR A 33 -3.10 -6.03 10.07
N LYS A 34 -2.09 -6.81 9.74
CA LYS A 34 -1.22 -7.38 10.75
C LYS A 34 -0.44 -6.31 11.50
N ASN A 35 -0.09 -5.25 10.80
CA ASN A 35 0.73 -4.19 11.36
C ASN A 35 -0.05 -2.91 11.64
N GLU A 36 -1.36 -2.95 11.45
CA GLU A 36 -2.26 -1.84 11.77
C GLU A 36 -1.95 -0.57 11.00
N PHE A 37 -1.70 -0.71 9.71
CA PHE A 37 -1.52 0.43 8.83
C PHE A 37 -2.86 0.75 8.19
N TYR A 38 -3.62 1.64 8.79
CA TYR A 38 -4.96 1.99 8.33
C TYR A 38 -5.04 3.44 7.94
N ASP A 39 -5.99 3.72 7.04
CA ASP A 39 -6.25 5.10 6.65
C ASP A 39 -7.28 5.68 7.62
N TYR A 40 -7.79 6.90 7.36
CA TYR A 40 -8.76 7.55 8.17
C TYR A 40 -10.00 6.75 8.38
N SER A 41 -10.39 5.97 7.35
CA SER A 41 -11.66 5.27 7.37
C SER A 41 -11.57 3.94 8.07
N GLY A 42 -10.37 3.58 8.53
CA GLY A 42 -10.16 2.29 9.16
C GLY A 42 -9.91 1.16 8.20
N ASN A 43 -9.72 1.49 6.93
CA ASN A 43 -9.38 0.51 5.91
C ASN A 43 -7.87 0.42 5.77
N PRO A 44 -7.35 -0.69 5.24
CA PRO A 44 -5.91 -0.78 5.02
C PRO A 44 -5.43 0.38 4.15
N TYR A 45 -4.36 1.03 4.57
CA TYR A 45 -3.86 2.19 3.84
C TYR A 45 -2.96 1.70 2.72
N ILE A 46 -3.54 1.50 1.55
CA ILE A 46 -2.86 0.93 0.40
C ILE A 46 -3.07 1.82 -0.80
N GLU A 47 -1.99 2.15 -1.48
CA GLU A 47 -2.05 2.86 -2.74
C GLU A 47 -1.70 1.91 -3.85
N VAL A 48 -2.39 2.01 -4.96
CA VAL A 48 -2.16 1.15 -6.10
C VAL A 48 -1.40 1.92 -7.15
N LEU A 49 -0.27 1.40 -7.57
CA LEU A 49 0.49 1.96 -8.66
C LEU A 49 0.37 1.05 -9.85
N ASP A 50 0.08 1.64 -11.00
CA ASP A 50 0.04 0.88 -12.23
C ASP A 50 1.38 1.05 -12.90
N VAL A 51 2.19 0.03 -12.86
CA VAL A 51 3.54 0.06 -13.39
C VAL A 51 3.54 -0.55 -14.76
N ALA A 52 4.02 0.18 -15.75
CA ALA A 52 4.09 -0.35 -17.09
C ALA A 52 5.10 -1.48 -17.12
N GLU A 53 4.72 -2.55 -17.78
CA GLU A 53 5.64 -3.67 -17.89
C GLU A 53 6.64 -3.38 -18.97
N SER A 54 7.87 -3.73 -18.67
CA SER A 54 8.92 -3.52 -19.61
C SER A 54 8.87 -4.61 -20.66
N GLU A 55 9.02 -4.21 -21.90
CA GLU A 55 9.03 -5.16 -22.95
C GLU A 55 10.43 -5.38 -23.33
N GLU A 56 11.12 -6.00 -23.27
CA GLU A 56 12.48 -6.11 -23.68
C GLU A 56 12.65 -6.96 -24.87
#